data_16a3e39c0209e91b2e0de55200a3784b
#
_entry.id   16a3e39c0209e91b2e0de55200a3784b
#
_cell.length_a   1.000
_cell.length_b   1.000
_cell.length_c   1.000
_cell.angle_alpha   90.00
_cell.angle_beta   90.00
_cell.angle_gamma   90.00
#
_symmetry.space_group_name_H-M   'P 1'
#
loop_
_entity.id
_entity.type
_entity.pdbx_description
1 polymer ?
#
loop_
_entity_poly.entity_id
_entity_poly.type
_entity_poly.pdbx_seq_one_letter_code
_entity_poly.pdbx_strand_id
1 'polypeptide(L)'
;MKALISFLTFLTCSLCCYSQTSMTGAPQMVAAQRASFNDIISIGELIKSMKEGNVGVKKIAEKSGYAFRGRYHDPELNDFYYEDVYYKNCMVEADGSPIKYGNGNSSVLIAGSVGFGPFVSIRVYNKRAYNYIKSELRNKFLFKTAEVDGKWTTLKKGNVVVDVSVDGNAYGFTICTNRRWLKAGVN
;
A
#
# COMPACT_ATOMS: atom_id res chain seq x y z
N MET A 1 13.40 -36.99 56.96
CA MET A 1 12.06 -36.93 56.38
C MET A 1 11.52 -35.48 56.27
N LYS A 2 12.37 -34.51 55.88
CA LYS A 2 11.95 -33.09 55.66
C LYS A 2 12.33 -32.50 54.29
N ALA A 3 12.93 -33.32 53.43
CA ALA A 3 13.41 -32.85 52.12
C ALA A 3 12.52 -33.28 50.94
N LEU A 4 11.47 -34.12 51.18
CA LEU A 4 10.63 -34.66 50.10
C LEU A 4 9.31 -33.87 49.83
N ILE A 5 8.96 -32.95 50.72
CA ILE A 5 7.69 -32.20 50.62
C ILE A 5 7.88 -30.89 49.84
N SER A 6 9.12 -30.40 49.72
CA SER A 6 9.40 -29.13 49.04
C SER A 6 9.47 -29.26 47.50
N PHE A 7 9.55 -30.50 46.97
CA PHE A 7 9.69 -30.72 45.53
C PHE A 7 8.35 -30.91 44.80
N LEU A 8 7.28 -31.21 45.56
CA LEU A 8 5.96 -31.46 44.95
C LEU A 8 5.12 -30.19 44.75
N THR A 9 5.45 -29.13 45.49
CA THR A 9 4.72 -27.84 45.36
C THR A 9 5.17 -26.99 44.19
N PHE A 10 6.36 -27.25 43.64
CA PHE A 10 6.83 -26.51 42.42
C PHE A 10 6.32 -27.09 41.11
N LEU A 11 5.87 -28.35 41.09
CA LEU A 11 5.44 -29.00 39.86
C LEU A 11 3.99 -28.69 39.50
N THR A 12 3.18 -28.25 40.47
CA THR A 12 1.74 -27.96 40.22
C THR A 12 1.51 -26.52 39.73
N CYS A 13 2.43 -25.58 39.96
CA CYS A 13 2.33 -24.22 39.44
C CYS A 13 2.73 -24.08 37.93
N SER A 14 3.56 -25.00 37.43
CA SER A 14 3.99 -24.96 36.01
C SER A 14 2.94 -25.46 35.02
N LEU A 15 1.96 -26.24 35.48
CA LEU A 15 0.92 -26.79 34.62
C LEU A 15 -0.31 -25.90 34.47
N CYS A 16 -0.51 -24.91 35.35
CA CYS A 16 -1.61 -23.96 35.22
C CYS A 16 -1.34 -22.79 34.28
N CYS A 17 -0.07 -22.54 33.91
CA CYS A 17 0.28 -21.46 32.95
C CYS A 17 0.23 -21.87 31.48
N TYR A 18 0.07 -23.16 31.18
CA TYR A 18 0.11 -23.67 29.79
C TYR A 18 -1.25 -23.84 29.10
N SER A 19 -2.36 -23.62 29.83
CA SER A 19 -3.69 -23.86 29.28
C SER A 19 -4.49 -22.60 28.90
N GLN A 20 -3.89 -21.41 28.95
CA GLN A 20 -4.61 -20.17 28.58
C GLN A 20 -4.09 -19.45 27.33
N THR A 21 -3.21 -20.04 26.53
CA THR A 21 -2.65 -19.37 25.34
C THR A 21 -3.21 -19.86 23.98
N SER A 22 -4.26 -20.63 23.95
CA SER A 22 -4.69 -21.22 22.67
C SER A 22 -6.02 -20.73 22.05
N MET A 23 -6.69 -19.70 22.61
CA MET A 23 -7.97 -19.26 22.01
C MET A 23 -8.13 -17.78 21.70
N THR A 24 -7.11 -16.95 21.88
CA THR A 24 -7.24 -15.50 21.59
C THR A 24 -6.36 -14.98 20.44
N GLY A 25 -5.57 -15.84 19.80
CA GLY A 25 -4.61 -15.40 18.79
C GLY A 25 -5.21 -14.91 17.45
N ALA A 26 -6.27 -15.49 17.00
CA ALA A 26 -6.83 -15.16 15.68
C ALA A 26 -7.51 -13.77 15.61
N PRO A 27 -8.35 -13.35 16.58
CA PRO A 27 -8.95 -12.02 16.56
C PRO A 27 -7.95 -10.89 16.77
N GLN A 28 -6.96 -11.09 17.65
CA GLN A 28 -5.92 -10.08 17.90
C GLN A 28 -4.97 -9.91 16.71
N MET A 29 -4.59 -10.98 16.03
CA MET A 29 -3.79 -10.86 14.80
C MET A 29 -4.53 -10.13 13.69
N VAL A 30 -5.81 -10.37 13.51
CA VAL A 30 -6.63 -9.66 12.50
C VAL A 30 -6.82 -8.19 12.89
N ALA A 31 -7.01 -7.88 14.16
CA ALA A 31 -7.11 -6.49 14.65
C ALA A 31 -5.78 -5.73 14.51
N ALA A 32 -4.66 -6.36 14.87
CA ALA A 32 -3.32 -5.77 14.69
C ALA A 32 -2.97 -5.59 13.22
N GLN A 33 -3.34 -6.51 12.33
CA GLN A 33 -3.19 -6.36 10.90
C GLN A 33 -4.04 -5.21 10.36
N ARG A 34 -5.29 -5.05 10.79
CA ARG A 34 -6.13 -3.90 10.41
C ARG A 34 -5.55 -2.59 10.89
N ALA A 35 -5.05 -2.52 12.12
CA ALA A 35 -4.41 -1.30 12.65
C ALA A 35 -3.17 -0.90 11.85
N SER A 36 -2.35 -1.84 11.37
CA SER A 36 -1.14 -1.55 10.61
C SER A 36 -1.38 -1.00 9.20
N PHE A 37 -2.58 -1.20 8.62
CA PHE A 37 -2.92 -0.73 7.27
C PHE A 37 -3.88 0.47 7.27
N ASN A 38 -4.41 0.89 8.42
CA ASN A 38 -5.24 2.09 8.53
C ASN A 38 -4.48 3.39 8.21
N ASP A 39 -3.15 3.32 8.21
CA ASP A 39 -2.28 4.44 7.87
C ASP A 39 -2.08 4.64 6.37
N ILE A 40 -2.46 3.67 5.54
CA ILE A 40 -2.33 3.75 4.08
C ILE A 40 -3.69 4.13 3.50
N ILE A 41 -3.70 5.10 2.60
CA ILE A 41 -4.93 5.49 1.88
C ILE A 41 -5.52 4.26 1.19
N SER A 42 -6.82 4.03 1.37
CA SER A 42 -7.48 2.92 0.68
C SER A 42 -7.51 3.15 -0.83
N ILE A 43 -7.33 2.09 -1.59
CA ILE A 43 -7.38 2.14 -3.05
C ILE A 43 -8.72 2.69 -3.56
N GLY A 44 -9.81 2.45 -2.84
CA GLY A 44 -11.14 2.95 -3.17
C GLY A 44 -11.27 4.46 -3.02
N GLU A 45 -10.61 5.05 -2.02
CA GLU A 45 -10.57 6.50 -1.85
C GLU A 45 -9.72 7.15 -2.94
N LEU A 46 -8.61 6.53 -3.34
CA LEU A 46 -7.79 7.01 -4.46
C LEU A 46 -8.58 6.99 -5.78
N ILE A 47 -9.27 5.90 -6.09
CA ILE A 47 -10.12 5.80 -7.29
C ILE A 47 -11.21 6.90 -7.29
N LYS A 48 -11.80 7.17 -6.12
CA LYS A 48 -12.80 8.21 -5.98
C LYS A 48 -12.21 9.60 -6.15
N SER A 49 -11.05 9.87 -5.56
CA SER A 49 -10.38 11.19 -5.61
C SER A 49 -9.94 11.56 -7.03
N MET A 50 -9.60 10.58 -7.86
CA MET A 50 -9.22 10.82 -9.26
C MET A 50 -10.31 11.52 -10.09
N LYS A 51 -11.58 11.40 -9.70
CA LYS A 51 -12.68 12.12 -10.38
C LYS A 51 -12.55 13.64 -10.24
N GLU A 52 -11.91 14.09 -9.17
CA GLU A 52 -11.62 15.51 -8.87
C GLU A 52 -10.21 15.91 -9.35
N GLY A 53 -9.52 15.02 -10.06
CA GLY A 53 -8.15 15.22 -10.53
C GLY A 53 -7.15 15.34 -9.38
N ASN A 54 -6.03 16.04 -9.63
CA ASN A 54 -4.98 16.19 -8.63
C ASN A 54 -5.41 16.95 -7.37
N VAL A 55 -6.42 17.82 -7.47
CA VAL A 55 -6.99 18.52 -6.31
C VAL A 55 -7.64 17.53 -5.35
N GLY A 56 -8.37 16.56 -5.87
CA GLY A 56 -8.97 15.49 -5.05
C GLY A 56 -7.92 14.61 -4.39
N VAL A 57 -6.87 14.25 -5.12
CA VAL A 57 -5.76 13.45 -4.57
C VAL A 57 -5.01 14.21 -3.48
N LYS A 58 -4.70 15.51 -3.68
CA LYS A 58 -4.08 16.37 -2.67
C LYS A 58 -4.90 16.39 -1.38
N LYS A 59 -6.20 16.66 -1.48
CA LYS A 59 -7.11 16.74 -0.34
C LYS A 59 -7.14 15.45 0.48
N ILE A 60 -7.19 14.30 -0.19
CA ILE A 60 -7.23 13.01 0.52
C ILE A 60 -5.86 12.65 1.10
N ALA A 61 -4.76 12.97 0.42
CA ALA A 61 -3.41 12.78 0.92
C ALA A 61 -3.20 13.55 2.23
N GLU A 62 -3.51 14.85 2.25
CA GLU A 62 -3.41 15.71 3.43
C GLU A 62 -4.27 15.18 4.58
N LYS A 63 -5.54 14.85 4.31
CA LYS A 63 -6.45 14.26 5.29
C LYS A 63 -5.92 12.95 5.89
N SER A 64 -5.21 12.17 5.11
CA SER A 64 -4.63 10.89 5.52
C SER A 64 -3.24 11.02 6.15
N GLY A 65 -2.76 12.24 6.38
CA GLY A 65 -1.48 12.51 7.05
C GLY A 65 -0.26 12.27 6.17
N TYR A 66 -0.39 12.38 4.85
CA TYR A 66 0.74 12.39 3.93
C TYR A 66 1.34 13.80 3.88
N ALA A 67 2.67 13.87 3.92
CA ALA A 67 3.41 15.10 3.71
C ALA A 67 3.67 15.29 2.20
N PHE A 68 3.49 16.52 1.72
CA PHE A 68 3.84 16.89 0.35
C PHE A 68 5.35 17.08 0.23
N ARG A 69 6.00 16.34 -0.66
CA ARG A 69 7.44 16.45 -0.91
C ARG A 69 7.74 17.57 -1.89
N GLY A 70 6.93 17.70 -2.91
CA GLY A 70 7.12 18.67 -3.99
C GLY A 70 6.51 18.17 -5.30
N ARG A 71 6.63 19.01 -6.31
CA ARG A 71 6.31 18.66 -7.70
C ARG A 71 7.58 18.30 -8.42
N TYR A 72 7.63 17.09 -8.94
CA TYR A 72 8.65 16.66 -9.88
C TYR A 72 8.17 16.97 -11.31
N HIS A 73 9.07 17.51 -12.10
CA HIS A 73 8.88 17.76 -13.51
C HIS A 73 10.16 17.29 -14.22
N ASP A 74 10.00 16.40 -15.20
CA ASP A 74 11.12 15.96 -16.02
C ASP A 74 11.42 17.07 -17.05
N PRO A 75 12.62 17.67 -17.06
CA PRO A 75 12.98 18.76 -17.97
C PRO A 75 13.01 18.33 -19.44
N GLU A 76 13.11 17.03 -19.72
CA GLU A 76 13.08 16.48 -21.08
C GLU A 76 11.67 16.30 -21.63
N LEU A 77 10.67 16.34 -20.75
CA LEU A 77 9.26 16.23 -21.09
C LEU A 77 8.61 17.61 -21.11
N ASN A 78 7.53 17.76 -21.85
CA ASN A 78 6.81 19.03 -21.90
C ASN A 78 6.07 19.34 -20.58
N ASP A 79 5.64 20.59 -20.38
CA ASP A 79 5.01 21.09 -19.14
C ASP A 79 3.72 20.35 -18.73
N PHE A 80 3.16 19.51 -19.59
CA PHE A 80 2.00 18.68 -19.25
C PHE A 80 2.35 17.41 -18.46
N TYR A 81 3.65 17.11 -18.32
CA TYR A 81 4.15 15.97 -17.57
C TYR A 81 4.67 16.44 -16.22
N TYR A 82 3.90 16.22 -15.18
CA TYR A 82 4.32 16.51 -13.82
C TYR A 82 3.78 15.49 -12.84
N GLU A 83 4.47 15.35 -11.71
CA GLU A 83 4.13 14.46 -10.63
C GLU A 83 4.18 15.20 -9.30
N ASP A 84 3.06 15.25 -8.59
CA ASP A 84 3.00 15.71 -7.21
C ASP A 84 3.30 14.52 -6.30
N VAL A 85 4.37 14.61 -5.52
CA VAL A 85 4.86 13.54 -4.67
C VAL A 85 4.48 13.79 -3.21
N TYR A 86 3.87 12.78 -2.59
CA TYR A 86 3.50 12.76 -1.19
C TYR A 86 4.08 11.50 -0.54
N TYR A 87 4.44 11.57 0.74
CA TYR A 87 5.03 10.46 1.45
C TYR A 87 4.51 10.35 2.88
N LYS A 88 4.55 9.14 3.41
CA LYS A 88 4.17 8.84 4.78
C LYS A 88 5.06 7.76 5.36
N ASN A 89 5.58 7.99 6.60
CA ASN A 89 6.44 7.06 7.34
C ASN A 89 7.71 6.63 6.58
N CYS A 90 8.23 7.49 5.70
CA CYS A 90 9.47 7.29 4.94
C CYS A 90 10.06 8.64 4.57
N MET A 91 11.24 8.62 3.94
CA MET A 91 11.84 9.79 3.29
C MET A 91 12.04 9.48 1.81
N VAL A 92 11.78 10.45 0.96
CA VAL A 92 11.84 10.30 -0.50
C VAL A 92 12.54 11.49 -1.16
N GLU A 93 13.14 11.25 -2.33
CA GLU A 93 13.61 12.28 -3.26
C GLU A 93 12.42 12.99 -3.93
N ALA A 94 12.69 14.01 -4.72
CA ALA A 94 11.68 14.80 -5.40
C ALA A 94 10.83 13.93 -6.38
N ASP A 95 11.45 12.95 -7.02
CA ASP A 95 10.83 12.02 -7.96
C ASP A 95 10.08 10.84 -7.27
N GLY A 96 10.03 10.84 -5.93
CA GLY A 96 9.41 9.78 -5.15
C GLY A 96 10.29 8.55 -4.94
N SER A 97 11.56 8.58 -5.34
CA SER A 97 12.52 7.52 -5.03
C SER A 97 12.78 7.45 -3.53
N PRO A 98 12.80 6.27 -2.93
CA PRO A 98 12.96 6.15 -1.49
C PRO A 98 14.41 6.41 -1.06
N ILE A 99 14.60 7.34 -0.12
CA ILE A 99 15.87 7.56 0.58
C ILE A 99 15.95 6.61 1.78
N LYS A 100 14.86 6.53 2.55
CA LYS A 100 14.79 5.73 3.77
C LYS A 100 13.37 5.24 3.99
N TYR A 101 13.22 3.96 4.20
CA TYR A 101 11.96 3.37 4.65
C TYR A 101 11.85 3.50 6.17
N GLY A 102 10.62 3.76 6.63
CA GLY A 102 10.25 3.54 8.02
C GLY A 102 10.01 2.06 8.31
N ASN A 103 9.25 1.79 9.34
CA ASN A 103 8.67 0.47 9.59
C ASN A 103 7.59 0.16 8.53
N GLY A 104 7.10 -1.04 8.42
CA GLY A 104 6.24 -1.55 7.35
C GLY A 104 5.01 -0.73 6.89
N ASN A 105 4.78 0.48 7.46
CA ASN A 105 3.70 1.41 7.07
C ASN A 105 4.18 2.53 6.13
N SER A 106 5.39 2.43 5.61
CA SER A 106 5.92 3.38 4.64
C SER A 106 5.15 3.32 3.34
N SER A 107 4.79 4.49 2.81
CA SER A 107 4.13 4.60 1.51
C SER A 107 4.45 5.92 0.83
N VAL A 108 4.47 5.89 -0.50
CA VAL A 108 4.63 7.05 -1.37
C VAL A 108 3.42 7.12 -2.28
N LEU A 109 2.82 8.30 -2.37
CA LEU A 109 1.72 8.60 -3.26
C LEU A 109 2.20 9.57 -4.31
N ILE A 110 1.98 9.26 -5.57
CA ILE A 110 2.33 10.10 -6.71
C ILE A 110 1.05 10.39 -7.49
N ALA A 111 0.74 11.67 -7.64
CA ALA A 111 -0.41 12.11 -8.43
C ALA A 111 0.10 12.97 -9.58
N GLY A 112 -0.18 12.55 -10.79
CA GLY A 112 0.36 13.22 -11.97
C GLY A 112 -0.64 13.34 -13.11
N SER A 113 -0.21 14.04 -14.12
CA SER A 113 -0.85 14.06 -15.43
C SER A 113 0.21 13.78 -16.47
N VAL A 114 -0.04 12.81 -17.29
CA VAL A 114 0.74 12.52 -18.49
C VAL A 114 -0.15 12.77 -19.69
N GLY A 115 0.40 12.93 -20.88
CA GLY A 115 -0.32 13.33 -22.11
C GLY A 115 -1.60 12.56 -22.44
N PHE A 116 -1.91 11.52 -21.70
CA PHE A 116 -3.10 10.68 -21.86
C PHE A 116 -4.11 10.80 -20.71
N GLY A 117 -3.85 11.65 -19.72
CA GLY A 117 -4.78 11.92 -18.62
C GLY A 117 -4.16 11.76 -17.23
N PRO A 118 -4.97 12.02 -16.20
CA PRO A 118 -4.53 11.93 -14.82
C PRO A 118 -4.30 10.48 -14.39
N PHE A 119 -3.29 10.29 -13.55
CA PHE A 119 -3.02 9.04 -12.86
C PHE A 119 -2.75 9.28 -11.37
N VAL A 120 -2.90 8.25 -10.58
CA VAL A 120 -2.41 8.21 -9.20
C VAL A 120 -1.74 6.87 -8.95
N SER A 121 -0.55 6.92 -8.38
CA SER A 121 0.21 5.74 -8.01
C SER A 121 0.44 5.71 -6.51
N ILE A 122 0.23 4.57 -5.88
CA ILE A 122 0.64 4.33 -4.51
C ILE A 122 1.70 3.23 -4.49
N ARG A 123 2.82 3.50 -3.84
CA ARG A 123 3.90 2.54 -3.60
C ARG A 123 3.92 2.19 -2.12
N VAL A 124 3.99 0.90 -1.83
CA VAL A 124 4.13 0.36 -0.47
C VAL A 124 5.35 -0.54 -0.41
N TYR A 125 5.98 -0.65 0.74
CA TYR A 125 7.25 -1.34 0.92
C TYR A 125 7.14 -2.55 1.86
N ASN A 126 5.92 -3.08 1.98
CA ASN A 126 5.61 -4.22 2.81
C ASN A 126 4.73 -5.20 2.05
N LYS A 127 5.15 -6.45 1.96
CA LYS A 127 4.41 -7.51 1.27
C LYS A 127 3.00 -7.74 1.85
N ARG A 128 2.79 -7.48 3.14
CA ARG A 128 1.44 -7.60 3.76
C ARG A 128 0.52 -6.50 3.25
N ALA A 129 1.02 -5.24 3.18
CA ALA A 129 0.27 -4.11 2.61
C ALA A 129 -0.07 -4.36 1.13
N TYR A 130 0.90 -4.86 0.36
CA TYR A 130 0.68 -5.28 -1.02
C TYR A 130 -0.44 -6.30 -1.15
N ASN A 131 -0.37 -7.39 -0.38
CA ASN A 131 -1.38 -8.44 -0.42
C ASN A 131 -2.77 -7.92 0.00
N TYR A 132 -2.81 -7.03 0.99
CA TYR A 132 -4.05 -6.39 1.43
C TYR A 132 -4.70 -5.57 0.31
N ILE A 133 -3.96 -4.65 -0.31
CA ILE A 133 -4.45 -3.81 -1.41
C ILE A 133 -4.89 -4.69 -2.60
N LYS A 134 -4.09 -5.68 -2.96
CA LYS A 134 -4.42 -6.62 -4.05
C LYS A 134 -5.69 -7.41 -3.76
N SER A 135 -5.89 -7.83 -2.51
CA SER A 135 -7.11 -8.50 -2.05
C SER A 135 -8.33 -7.57 -2.09
N GLU A 136 -8.20 -6.31 -1.67
CA GLU A 136 -9.28 -5.32 -1.79
C GLU A 136 -9.68 -5.11 -3.25
N LEU A 137 -8.72 -4.92 -4.14
CA LEU A 137 -8.99 -4.74 -5.58
C LEU A 137 -9.79 -5.92 -6.14
N ARG A 138 -9.42 -7.15 -5.81
CA ARG A 138 -10.09 -8.35 -6.33
C ARG A 138 -11.42 -8.65 -5.65
N ASN A 139 -11.45 -8.65 -4.33
CA ASN A 139 -12.58 -9.18 -3.56
C ASN A 139 -13.63 -8.10 -3.23
N LYS A 140 -13.19 -6.87 -2.93
CA LYS A 140 -14.10 -5.77 -2.57
C LYS A 140 -14.50 -4.95 -3.78
N PHE A 141 -13.53 -4.63 -4.63
CA PHE A 141 -13.77 -3.79 -5.81
C PHE A 141 -14.01 -4.59 -7.10
N LEU A 142 -13.84 -5.92 -7.08
CA LEU A 142 -14.13 -6.83 -8.18
C LEU A 142 -13.37 -6.53 -9.48
N PHE A 143 -12.13 -6.06 -9.36
CA PHE A 143 -11.24 -5.92 -10.51
C PHE A 143 -10.84 -7.31 -11.03
N LYS A 144 -10.86 -7.47 -12.35
CA LYS A 144 -10.43 -8.69 -13.02
C LYS A 144 -9.03 -8.50 -13.62
N THR A 145 -8.22 -9.55 -13.59
CA THR A 145 -6.94 -9.56 -14.30
C THR A 145 -7.21 -9.47 -15.80
N ALA A 146 -6.64 -8.47 -16.44
CA ALA A 146 -6.72 -8.26 -17.87
C ALA A 146 -5.45 -8.75 -18.58
N GLU A 147 -4.27 -8.57 -17.95
CA GLU A 147 -2.98 -8.91 -18.52
C GLU A 147 -1.98 -9.24 -17.41
N VAL A 148 -1.01 -10.11 -17.70
CA VAL A 148 0.14 -10.39 -16.83
C VAL A 148 1.37 -10.42 -17.73
N ASP A 149 2.33 -9.54 -17.44
CA ASP A 149 3.60 -9.47 -18.15
C ASP A 149 4.75 -9.33 -17.14
N GLY A 150 5.47 -10.42 -16.89
CA GLY A 150 6.59 -10.47 -15.98
C GLY A 150 6.28 -9.91 -14.58
N LYS A 151 6.86 -8.75 -14.25
CA LYS A 151 6.69 -8.04 -12.98
C LYS A 151 5.38 -7.24 -12.90
N TRP A 152 4.62 -7.15 -14.00
CA TRP A 152 3.44 -6.32 -14.12
C TRP A 152 2.17 -7.15 -14.17
N THR A 153 1.13 -6.66 -13.53
CA THR A 153 -0.22 -7.23 -13.63
C THR A 153 -1.21 -6.11 -13.81
N THR A 154 -1.92 -6.11 -14.93
CA THR A 154 -2.99 -5.16 -15.20
C THR A 154 -4.33 -5.70 -14.72
N LEU A 155 -4.97 -4.95 -13.85
CA LEU A 155 -6.31 -5.21 -13.34
C LEU A 155 -7.29 -4.19 -13.95
N LYS A 156 -8.51 -4.62 -14.30
CA LYS A 156 -9.51 -3.77 -14.96
C LYS A 156 -10.89 -3.92 -14.36
N LYS A 157 -11.60 -2.77 -14.23
CA LYS A 157 -13.02 -2.69 -13.92
C LYS A 157 -13.64 -1.48 -14.62
N GLY A 158 -14.51 -1.73 -15.60
CA GLY A 158 -15.06 -0.66 -16.45
C GLY A 158 -13.95 0.11 -17.16
N ASN A 159 -13.93 1.42 -16.97
CA ASN A 159 -12.90 2.32 -17.53
C ASN A 159 -11.68 2.48 -16.62
N VAL A 160 -11.71 1.95 -15.39
CA VAL A 160 -10.59 2.06 -14.46
C VAL A 160 -9.64 0.90 -14.67
N VAL A 161 -8.38 1.24 -14.79
CA VAL A 161 -7.25 0.30 -14.90
C VAL A 161 -6.35 0.50 -13.72
N VAL A 162 -5.84 -0.59 -13.16
CA VAL A 162 -4.85 -0.59 -12.10
C VAL A 162 -3.68 -1.47 -12.52
N ASP A 163 -2.54 -0.85 -12.73
CA ASP A 163 -1.28 -1.57 -12.97
C ASP A 163 -0.60 -1.85 -11.66
N VAL A 164 -0.31 -3.10 -11.44
CA VAL A 164 0.36 -3.59 -10.26
C VAL A 164 1.77 -3.99 -10.63
N SER A 165 2.77 -3.34 -10.04
CA SER A 165 4.19 -3.64 -10.25
C SER A 165 4.85 -4.20 -9.00
N VAL A 166 5.84 -5.07 -9.20
CA VAL A 166 6.66 -5.63 -8.14
C VAL A 166 8.12 -5.44 -8.51
N ASP A 167 8.84 -4.64 -7.73
CA ASP A 167 10.26 -4.43 -7.91
C ASP A 167 10.99 -4.57 -6.57
N GLY A 168 11.64 -5.71 -6.37
CA GLY A 168 12.24 -6.06 -5.09
C GLY A 168 11.23 -6.01 -3.94
N ASN A 169 11.45 -5.09 -3.01
CA ASN A 169 10.55 -4.84 -1.87
C ASN A 169 9.59 -3.65 -2.09
N ALA A 170 9.59 -3.06 -3.28
CA ALA A 170 8.65 -2.01 -3.67
C ALA A 170 7.48 -2.60 -4.46
N TYR A 171 6.27 -2.24 -4.07
CA TYR A 171 5.03 -2.71 -4.66
C TYR A 171 4.21 -1.50 -5.08
N GLY A 172 4.03 -1.33 -6.38
CA GLY A 172 3.31 -0.21 -6.96
C GLY A 172 1.90 -0.57 -7.40
N PHE A 173 0.98 0.39 -7.27
CA PHE A 173 -0.39 0.32 -7.79
C PHE A 173 -0.68 1.64 -8.49
N THR A 174 -0.64 1.65 -9.81
CA THR A 174 -0.91 2.84 -10.62
C THR A 174 -2.33 2.77 -11.18
N ILE A 175 -3.14 3.74 -10.83
CA ILE A 175 -4.55 3.82 -11.20
C ILE A 175 -4.68 4.88 -12.31
N CYS A 176 -5.35 4.52 -13.40
CA CYS A 176 -5.70 5.44 -14.47
C CYS A 176 -7.10 5.14 -15.04
N THR A 177 -7.66 6.11 -15.73
CA THR A 177 -8.99 5.99 -16.34
C THR A 177 -8.95 5.84 -17.86
N ASN A 178 -7.76 5.86 -18.48
CA ASN A 178 -7.60 5.77 -19.92
C ASN A 178 -6.59 4.68 -20.32
N ARG A 179 -7.05 3.77 -21.18
CA ARG A 179 -6.30 2.60 -21.66
C ARG A 179 -5.12 2.93 -22.58
N ARG A 180 -5.06 4.13 -23.15
CA ARG A 180 -3.98 4.53 -24.07
C ARG A 180 -2.61 4.64 -23.39
N TRP A 181 -2.61 4.83 -22.07
CA TRP A 181 -1.39 4.94 -21.28
C TRP A 181 -0.57 3.65 -21.26
N LEU A 182 -1.24 2.49 -21.23
CA LEU A 182 -0.58 1.17 -21.16
C LEU A 182 0.17 0.77 -22.43
N LYS A 183 -0.15 1.37 -23.56
CA LYS A 183 0.47 1.03 -24.85
C LYS A 183 1.63 1.95 -25.24
N ALA A 184 1.81 3.08 -24.58
CA ALA A 184 2.83 4.07 -24.92
C ALA A 184 4.19 3.79 -24.26
N GLY A 185 4.25 2.91 -23.28
CA GLY A 185 5.48 2.53 -22.57
C GLY A 185 6.15 1.23 -23.06
N VAL A 186 5.66 0.65 -24.16
CA VAL A 186 6.21 -0.59 -24.75
C VAL A 186 6.51 -0.30 -26.23
N ASN A 187 7.58 0.43 -26.45
CA ASN A 187 8.33 0.46 -27.72
C ASN A 187 9.81 0.47 -27.41
#